data_9983b1913f0e43a4cf2ed28f7a156f8d
#
_entry.id   9983b1913f0e43a4cf2ed28f7a156f8d
#
_cell.length_a   1.000
_cell.length_b   1.000
_cell.length_c   1.000
_cell.angle_alpha   90.00
_cell.angle_beta   90.00
_cell.angle_gamma   90.00
#
_symmetry.space_group_name_H-M   'P 1'
#
loop_
_entity.id
_entity.type
_entity.pdbx_description
1 polymer ?
#
loop_
_entity_poly.entity_id
_entity_poly.type
_entity_poly.pdbx_seq_one_letter_code
_entity_poly.pdbx_strand_id
1 'polypeptide(L)'
;MKKPVFIRSPLKWAGGKYNALPELFKHLPREGECLIEPFVGSGTIFLNTNYRRYVLCDSNPALINFFHTLTWHTGEVIWWAGALFSVGDDKEDYYSRRKFYNTIKDYPRLVSDRVYWAALFLYLNRHSFNGLFRTNSKGEFNVPFGKREKAPYFPEK
;
A
#
# COMPACT_ATOMS: atom_id res chain seq x y z
N MET A 1 11.87 -23.88 -18.68
CA MET A 1 12.16 -22.45 -18.42
C MET A 1 11.64 -22.09 -17.04
N LYS A 2 12.46 -21.48 -16.16
CA LYS A 2 12.00 -20.97 -14.86
C LYS A 2 11.02 -19.82 -15.09
N LYS A 3 9.87 -19.82 -14.39
CA LYS A 3 8.92 -18.70 -14.47
C LYS A 3 9.62 -17.42 -13.99
N PRO A 4 9.44 -16.28 -14.67
CA PRO A 4 10.01 -15.02 -14.20
C PRO A 4 9.47 -14.71 -12.80
N VAL A 5 10.38 -14.32 -11.90
CA VAL A 5 10.03 -13.88 -10.55
C VAL A 5 9.69 -12.40 -10.61
N PHE A 6 8.45 -12.06 -10.30
CA PHE A 6 7.98 -10.69 -10.22
C PHE A 6 7.96 -10.18 -8.77
N ILE A 7 8.20 -8.89 -8.61
CA ILE A 7 8.10 -8.19 -7.32
C ILE A 7 6.62 -8.08 -6.95
N ARG A 8 6.28 -8.50 -5.74
CA ARG A 8 4.93 -8.35 -5.19
C ARG A 8 4.80 -6.99 -4.50
N SER A 9 3.65 -6.34 -4.69
CA SER A 9 3.32 -5.15 -3.92
C SER A 9 3.25 -5.45 -2.42
N PRO A 10 3.69 -4.53 -1.56
CA PRO A 10 3.46 -4.62 -0.12
C PRO A 10 1.96 -4.54 0.23
N LEU A 11 1.16 -3.93 -0.64
CA LEU A 11 -0.29 -3.76 -0.46
C LEU A 11 -1.07 -4.96 -1.00
N LYS A 12 -2.15 -5.30 -0.31
CA LYS A 12 -3.24 -6.09 -0.86
C LYS A 12 -4.25 -5.14 -1.51
N TRP A 13 -4.54 -5.37 -2.79
CA TRP A 13 -5.40 -4.46 -3.54
C TRP A 13 -6.33 -5.22 -4.46
N ALA A 14 -7.62 -4.89 -4.42
CA ALA A 14 -8.59 -5.48 -5.31
C ALA A 14 -8.24 -5.14 -6.77
N GLY A 15 -8.35 -6.12 -7.65
CA GLY A 15 -7.97 -5.95 -9.06
C GLY A 15 -6.46 -5.89 -9.33
N GLY A 16 -5.63 -6.28 -8.36
CA GLY A 16 -4.18 -6.34 -8.54
C GLY A 16 -3.76 -7.17 -9.75
N LYS A 17 -2.80 -6.67 -10.54
CA LYS A 17 -2.42 -7.23 -11.85
C LYS A 17 -1.29 -8.26 -11.79
N TYR A 18 -0.87 -8.71 -10.59
CA TYR A 18 0.29 -9.59 -10.43
C TYR A 18 0.24 -10.85 -11.30
N ASN A 19 -0.92 -11.53 -11.32
CA ASN A 19 -1.08 -12.75 -12.11
C ASN A 19 -1.18 -12.47 -13.62
N ALA A 20 -1.49 -11.25 -14.00
CA ALA A 20 -1.58 -10.83 -15.40
C ALA A 20 -0.25 -10.32 -15.97
N LEU A 21 0.78 -10.10 -15.14
CA LEU A 21 2.08 -9.55 -15.58
C LEU A 21 2.71 -10.33 -16.73
N PRO A 22 2.72 -11.70 -16.75
CA PRO A 22 3.29 -12.43 -17.86
C PRO A 22 2.64 -12.12 -19.21
N GLU A 23 1.33 -11.87 -19.21
CA GLU A 23 0.58 -11.52 -20.42
C GLU A 23 0.75 -10.05 -20.77
N LEU A 24 0.65 -9.16 -19.78
CA LEU A 24 0.81 -7.73 -19.98
C LEU A 24 2.17 -7.38 -20.59
N PHE A 25 3.24 -8.02 -20.15
CA PHE A 25 4.59 -7.76 -20.64
C PHE A 25 4.91 -8.34 -22.02
N LYS A 26 3.96 -9.02 -22.66
CA LYS A 26 4.05 -9.30 -24.10
C LYS A 26 3.67 -8.08 -24.94
N HIS A 27 2.92 -7.13 -24.37
CA HIS A 27 2.38 -5.96 -25.06
C HIS A 27 2.90 -4.64 -24.50
N LEU A 28 3.34 -4.63 -23.24
CA LEU A 28 3.87 -3.46 -22.56
C LEU A 28 5.39 -3.57 -22.45
N PRO A 29 6.16 -2.61 -23.00
CA PRO A 29 7.60 -2.54 -22.78
C PRO A 29 7.91 -2.43 -21.28
N ARG A 30 8.98 -3.09 -20.85
CA ARG A 30 9.39 -3.07 -19.44
C ARG A 30 10.37 -1.94 -19.11
N GLU A 31 10.79 -1.20 -20.10
CA GLU A 31 11.73 -0.08 -19.98
C GLU A 31 11.41 1.01 -20.99
N GLY A 32 11.86 2.24 -20.72
CA GLY A 32 11.64 3.40 -21.57
C GLY A 32 11.84 4.72 -20.83
N GLU A 33 11.45 5.82 -21.46
CA GLU A 33 11.64 7.15 -20.89
C GLU A 33 10.63 7.50 -19.79
N CYS A 34 9.35 7.19 -19.98
CA CYS A 34 8.30 7.53 -19.03
C CYS A 34 7.18 6.51 -19.05
N LEU A 35 6.82 6.01 -17.87
CA LEU A 35 5.58 5.23 -17.66
C LEU A 35 4.54 6.11 -16.98
N ILE A 36 3.34 6.15 -17.55
CA ILE A 36 2.19 6.84 -16.98
C ILE A 36 1.16 5.80 -16.57
N GLU A 37 0.87 5.68 -15.28
CA GLU A 37 -0.18 4.82 -14.73
C GLU A 37 -1.31 5.68 -14.14
N PRO A 38 -2.42 5.90 -14.89
CA PRO A 38 -3.55 6.70 -14.41
C PRO A 38 -4.33 6.05 -13.25
N PHE A 39 -4.19 4.73 -13.08
CA PHE A 39 -4.85 3.90 -12.07
C PHE A 39 -3.82 2.96 -11.46
N VAL A 40 -2.86 3.50 -10.70
CA VAL A 40 -1.69 2.76 -10.21
C VAL A 40 -2.06 1.59 -9.29
N GLY A 41 -3.14 1.72 -8.51
CA GLY A 41 -3.58 0.68 -7.59
C GLY A 41 -2.44 0.20 -6.69
N SER A 42 -2.22 -1.11 -6.62
CA SER A 42 -1.13 -1.67 -5.81
C SER A 42 0.29 -1.41 -6.36
N GLY A 43 0.43 -0.73 -7.48
CA GLY A 43 1.73 -0.44 -8.08
C GLY A 43 2.40 -1.64 -8.76
N THR A 44 1.65 -2.66 -9.07
CA THR A 44 2.22 -3.92 -9.58
C THR A 44 3.00 -3.76 -10.87
N ILE A 45 2.60 -2.84 -11.76
CA ILE A 45 3.28 -2.65 -13.06
C ILE A 45 4.57 -1.87 -12.84
N PHE A 46 4.52 -0.69 -12.21
CA PHE A 46 5.73 0.11 -12.02
C PHE A 46 6.80 -0.62 -11.20
N LEU A 47 6.43 -1.42 -10.20
CA LEU A 47 7.36 -2.24 -9.41
C LEU A 47 8.09 -3.32 -10.24
N ASN A 48 7.61 -3.62 -11.44
CA ASN A 48 8.15 -4.66 -12.31
C ASN A 48 8.67 -4.12 -13.67
N THR A 49 8.88 -2.81 -13.74
CA THR A 49 9.39 -2.09 -14.92
C THR A 49 10.58 -1.22 -14.55
N ASN A 50 11.34 -0.77 -15.55
CA ASN A 50 12.53 0.07 -15.38
C ASN A 50 12.49 1.28 -16.33
N TYR A 51 11.60 2.22 -16.04
CA TYR A 51 11.51 3.48 -16.79
C TYR A 51 12.32 4.58 -16.08
N ARG A 52 12.82 5.57 -16.86
CA ARG A 52 13.53 6.71 -16.27
C ARG A 52 12.64 7.59 -15.39
N ARG A 53 11.36 7.69 -15.73
CA ARG A 53 10.38 8.48 -15.00
C ARG A 53 9.07 7.69 -14.87
N TYR A 54 8.37 7.94 -13.76
CA TYR A 54 7.05 7.41 -13.50
C TYR A 54 6.09 8.54 -13.16
N VAL A 55 4.91 8.52 -13.76
CA VAL A 55 3.78 9.37 -13.37
C VAL A 55 2.69 8.43 -12.85
N LEU A 56 2.58 8.35 -11.54
CA LEU A 56 1.66 7.43 -10.87
C LEU A 56 0.47 8.22 -10.35
N CYS A 57 -0.72 7.88 -10.84
CA CYS A 57 -1.97 8.51 -10.44
C CYS A 57 -2.96 7.46 -9.91
N ASP A 58 -3.80 7.89 -8.98
CA ASP A 58 -4.96 7.14 -8.48
C ASP A 58 -5.93 8.13 -7.84
N SER A 59 -7.21 7.80 -7.84
CA SER A 59 -8.23 8.60 -7.17
C SER A 59 -8.18 8.49 -5.64
N ASN A 60 -7.43 7.52 -5.10
CA ASN A 60 -7.29 7.31 -3.67
C ASN A 60 -6.11 8.11 -3.10
N PRO A 61 -6.34 9.21 -2.35
CA PRO A 61 -5.28 10.06 -1.83
C PRO A 61 -4.39 9.34 -0.81
N ALA A 62 -4.92 8.36 -0.06
CA ALA A 62 -4.13 7.59 0.90
C ALA A 62 -3.10 6.70 0.20
N LEU A 63 -3.49 6.12 -0.94
CA LEU A 63 -2.60 5.32 -1.77
C LEU A 63 -1.47 6.17 -2.38
N ILE A 64 -1.81 7.34 -2.91
CA ILE A 64 -0.81 8.26 -3.46
C ILE A 64 0.12 8.77 -2.36
N ASN A 65 -0.40 9.14 -1.19
CA ASN A 65 0.45 9.50 -0.05
C ASN A 65 1.40 8.37 0.33
N PHE A 66 0.92 7.13 0.35
CA PHE A 66 1.74 5.95 0.66
C PHE A 66 2.93 5.84 -0.31
N PHE A 67 2.69 5.83 -1.61
CA PHE A 67 3.78 5.73 -2.60
C PHE A 67 4.70 6.95 -2.59
N HIS A 68 4.15 8.16 -2.50
CA HIS A 68 4.94 9.38 -2.41
C HIS A 68 5.85 9.36 -1.17
N THR A 69 5.30 8.98 -0.01
CA THR A 69 6.08 8.92 1.23
C THR A 69 7.14 7.84 1.18
N LEU A 70 6.86 6.68 0.59
CA LEU A 70 7.86 5.63 0.38
C LEU A 70 9.03 6.12 -0.49
N THR A 71 8.79 6.96 -1.50
CA THR A 71 9.86 7.46 -2.38
C THR A 71 10.91 8.27 -1.62
N TRP A 72 10.50 9.06 -0.62
CA TRP A 72 11.37 10.01 0.07
C TRP A 72 11.73 9.59 1.50
N HIS A 73 10.94 8.73 2.13
CA HIS A 73 11.01 8.39 3.54
C HIS A 73 10.88 6.88 3.79
N THR A 74 11.46 6.07 2.91
CA THR A 74 11.34 4.60 2.98
C THR A 74 11.75 4.05 4.35
N GLY A 75 12.89 4.50 4.89
CA GLY A 75 13.42 4.03 6.16
C GLY A 75 12.47 4.29 7.33
N GLU A 76 11.92 5.50 7.40
CA GLU A 76 11.00 5.90 8.47
C GLU A 76 9.66 5.15 8.36
N VAL A 77 9.15 4.96 7.14
CA VAL A 77 7.91 4.18 6.93
C VAL A 77 8.10 2.73 7.34
N ILE A 78 9.24 2.11 6.98
CA ILE A 78 9.58 0.73 7.39
C ILE A 78 9.68 0.63 8.91
N TRP A 79 10.35 1.58 9.55
CA TRP A 79 10.52 1.61 11.00
C TRP A 79 9.17 1.70 11.73
N TRP A 80 8.32 2.65 11.36
CA TRP A 80 6.99 2.80 11.95
C TRP A 80 6.08 1.61 11.66
N ALA A 81 6.10 1.10 10.43
CA ALA A 81 5.33 -0.08 10.08
C ALA A 81 5.81 -1.30 10.88
N GLY A 82 7.13 -1.51 11.01
CA GLY A 82 7.69 -2.57 11.85
C GLY A 82 7.22 -2.49 13.29
N ALA A 83 7.24 -1.29 13.89
CA ALA A 83 6.71 -1.05 15.23
C ALA A 83 5.21 -1.38 15.33
N LEU A 84 4.41 -0.97 14.34
CA LEU A 84 2.98 -1.26 14.31
C LEU A 84 2.69 -2.77 14.18
N PHE A 85 3.48 -3.51 13.41
CA PHE A 85 3.32 -4.95 13.23
C PHE A 85 3.82 -5.78 14.40
N SER A 86 4.74 -5.24 15.23
CA SER A 86 5.29 -5.93 16.40
C SER A 86 4.40 -5.86 17.64
N VAL A 87 3.50 -4.90 17.70
CA VAL A 87 2.64 -4.63 18.86
C VAL A 87 1.20 -4.99 18.53
N GLY A 88 0.77 -6.16 18.96
CA GLY A 88 -0.64 -6.59 18.90
C GLY A 88 -1.16 -6.87 17.48
N ASP A 89 -1.85 -7.98 17.35
CA ASP A 89 -2.59 -8.40 16.14
C ASP A 89 -4.03 -8.77 16.53
N ASP A 90 -4.55 -8.05 17.53
CA ASP A 90 -5.89 -8.29 18.00
C ASP A 90 -6.90 -7.27 17.42
N LYS A 91 -8.15 -7.59 17.63
CA LYS A 91 -9.29 -6.81 17.12
C LYS A 91 -9.36 -5.42 17.76
N GLU A 92 -9.04 -5.30 19.03
CA GLU A 92 -9.18 -4.06 19.79
C GLU A 92 -8.11 -3.05 19.35
N ASP A 93 -6.86 -3.49 19.24
CA ASP A 93 -5.75 -2.71 18.73
C ASP A 93 -6.02 -2.23 17.29
N TYR A 94 -6.51 -3.12 16.42
CA TYR A 94 -6.88 -2.74 15.06
C TYR A 94 -7.91 -1.60 15.02
N TYR A 95 -8.98 -1.67 15.82
CA TYR A 95 -10.01 -0.63 15.81
C TYR A 95 -9.53 0.68 16.43
N SER A 96 -8.67 0.63 17.44
CA SER A 96 -8.00 1.80 18.02
C SER A 96 -7.16 2.53 16.96
N ARG A 97 -6.31 1.80 16.24
CA ARG A 97 -5.48 2.34 15.16
C ARG A 97 -6.29 2.84 13.98
N ARG A 98 -7.37 2.15 13.62
CA ARG A 98 -8.29 2.62 12.58
C ARG A 98 -8.96 3.94 12.96
N LYS A 99 -9.38 4.09 14.21
CA LYS A 99 -9.93 5.35 14.72
C LYS A 99 -8.90 6.46 14.60
N PHE A 100 -7.68 6.22 15.05
CA PHE A 100 -6.58 7.18 14.98
C PHE A 100 -6.23 7.55 13.54
N TYR A 101 -6.13 6.56 12.62
CA TYR A 101 -5.92 6.79 11.20
C TYR A 101 -6.94 7.78 10.62
N ASN A 102 -8.21 7.60 10.95
CA ASN A 102 -9.27 8.48 10.48
C ASN A 102 -9.22 9.89 11.09
N THR A 103 -8.63 10.03 12.28
CA THR A 103 -8.43 11.35 12.92
C THR A 103 -7.36 12.17 12.20
N ILE A 104 -6.27 11.51 11.79
CA ILE A 104 -5.10 12.21 11.20
C ILE A 104 -5.18 12.36 9.69
N LYS A 105 -6.09 11.67 8.98
CA LYS A 105 -6.18 11.68 7.51
C LYS A 105 -6.36 13.06 6.89
N ASP A 106 -7.04 13.96 7.59
CA ASP A 106 -7.38 15.30 7.11
C ASP A 106 -6.33 16.36 7.53
N TYR A 107 -5.34 15.97 8.36
CA TYR A 107 -4.40 16.90 8.99
C TYR A 107 -2.93 16.48 8.94
N PRO A 108 -2.41 15.92 7.84
CA PRO A 108 -0.98 15.65 7.75
C PRO A 108 -0.21 16.96 7.53
N ARG A 109 0.01 17.72 8.61
CA ARG A 109 0.69 19.04 8.55
C ARG A 109 2.20 18.91 8.42
N LEU A 110 2.76 17.90 9.08
CA LEU A 110 4.19 17.63 9.10
C LEU A 110 4.55 16.42 8.22
N VAL A 111 5.80 16.33 7.83
CA VAL A 111 6.33 15.15 7.12
C VAL A 111 6.18 13.90 7.99
N SER A 112 6.46 14.00 9.30
CA SER A 112 6.27 12.92 10.28
C SER A 112 4.84 12.37 10.29
N ASP A 113 3.83 13.25 10.16
CA ASP A 113 2.44 12.85 10.12
C ASP A 113 2.14 12.02 8.88
N ARG A 114 2.68 12.42 7.71
CA ARG A 114 2.53 11.69 6.44
C ARG A 114 3.21 10.33 6.50
N VAL A 115 4.40 10.26 7.09
CA VAL A 115 5.15 9.01 7.29
C VAL A 115 4.36 8.05 8.16
N TYR A 116 3.90 8.50 9.32
CA TYR A 116 3.11 7.68 10.23
C TYR A 116 1.78 7.25 9.62
N TRP A 117 1.12 8.15 8.89
CA TRP A 117 -0.12 7.84 8.18
C TRP A 117 0.09 6.78 7.08
N ALA A 118 1.21 6.84 6.35
CA ALA A 118 1.58 5.82 5.37
C ALA A 118 1.84 4.45 6.04
N ALA A 119 2.51 4.43 7.18
CA ALA A 119 2.73 3.20 7.95
C ALA A 119 1.41 2.60 8.48
N LEU A 120 0.52 3.45 9.01
CA LEU A 120 -0.82 3.03 9.43
C LEU A 120 -1.68 2.53 8.26
N PHE A 121 -1.58 3.16 7.08
CA PHE A 121 -2.25 2.70 5.88
C PHE A 121 -1.82 1.27 5.52
N LEU A 122 -0.51 0.98 5.54
CA LEU A 122 0.02 -0.35 5.30
C LEU A 122 -0.49 -1.35 6.35
N TYR A 123 -0.40 -0.99 7.63
CA TYR A 123 -0.89 -1.83 8.73
C TYR A 123 -2.38 -2.17 8.54
N LEU A 124 -3.23 -1.16 8.36
CA LEU A 124 -4.66 -1.35 8.19
C LEU A 124 -4.99 -2.18 6.95
N ASN A 125 -4.32 -1.94 5.83
CA ASN A 125 -4.49 -2.74 4.62
C ASN A 125 -4.16 -4.22 4.86
N ARG A 126 -3.08 -4.50 5.60
CA ARG A 126 -2.65 -5.89 5.87
C ARG A 126 -3.52 -6.60 6.91
N HIS A 127 -4.13 -5.87 7.86
CA HIS A 127 -4.95 -6.42 8.94
C HIS A 127 -6.46 -6.37 8.66
N SER A 128 -6.90 -5.63 7.67
CA SER A 128 -8.30 -5.54 7.28
C SER A 128 -8.83 -6.83 6.63
N PHE A 129 -10.14 -6.99 6.64
CA PHE A 129 -10.83 -8.09 5.97
C PHE A 129 -10.46 -8.13 4.48
N ASN A 130 -9.87 -9.24 4.04
CA ASN A 130 -9.38 -9.48 2.69
C ASN A 130 -8.37 -8.43 2.15
N GLY A 131 -7.79 -7.59 3.00
CA GLY A 131 -6.92 -6.51 2.56
C GLY A 131 -7.63 -5.43 1.75
N LEU A 132 -8.92 -5.27 1.95
CA LEU A 132 -9.71 -4.26 1.25
C LEU A 132 -9.36 -2.85 1.76
N PHE A 133 -9.46 -1.88 0.86
CA PHE A 133 -9.54 -0.46 1.22
C PHE A 133 -10.92 0.06 0.82
N ARG A 134 -11.64 0.62 1.78
CA ARG A 134 -12.96 1.21 1.58
C ARG A 134 -13.17 2.33 2.58
N THR A 135 -13.79 3.41 2.13
CA THR A 135 -14.20 4.53 2.98
C THR A 135 -15.72 4.68 2.98
N ASN A 136 -16.25 5.29 4.02
CA ASN A 136 -17.63 5.76 4.07
C ASN A 136 -17.80 7.10 3.34
N SER A 137 -19.02 7.67 3.35
CA SER A 137 -19.32 8.97 2.73
C SER A 137 -18.54 10.16 3.33
N LYS A 138 -17.97 9.99 4.54
CA LYS A 138 -17.10 10.99 5.19
C LYS A 138 -15.61 10.79 4.86
N GLY A 139 -15.27 9.88 3.95
CA GLY A 139 -13.90 9.53 3.62
C GLY A 139 -13.16 8.75 4.72
N GLU A 140 -13.85 8.24 5.73
CA GLU A 140 -13.24 7.47 6.81
C GLU A 140 -13.08 6.00 6.40
N PHE A 141 -11.89 5.45 6.61
CA PHE A 141 -11.62 4.03 6.42
C PHE A 141 -12.50 3.19 7.35
N ASN A 142 -13.28 2.27 6.78
CA ASN A 142 -14.32 1.56 7.52
C ASN A 142 -14.31 0.03 7.35
N VAL A 143 -13.24 -0.54 6.80
CA VAL A 143 -13.13 -2.00 6.66
C VAL A 143 -12.98 -2.64 8.03
N PRO A 144 -13.68 -3.76 8.32
CA PRO A 144 -13.54 -4.47 9.59
C PRO A 144 -12.20 -5.23 9.69
N PHE A 145 -11.84 -5.61 10.91
CA PHE A 145 -10.70 -6.49 11.17
C PHE A 145 -10.86 -7.83 10.44
N GLY A 146 -9.79 -8.25 9.81
CA GLY A 146 -9.73 -9.55 9.13
C GLY A 146 -9.34 -10.65 10.10
N LYS A 147 -10.30 -11.43 10.59
CA LYS A 147 -10.00 -12.63 11.39
C LYS A 147 -9.02 -13.51 10.63
N ARG A 148 -7.87 -13.80 11.20
CA ARG A 148 -6.82 -14.64 10.62
C ARG A 148 -6.31 -15.62 11.67
N GLU A 149 -5.89 -16.79 11.21
CA GLU A 149 -5.21 -17.77 12.07
C GLU A 149 -3.75 -17.39 12.37
N LYS A 150 -3.16 -16.55 11.52
CA LYS A 150 -1.77 -16.08 11.66
C LYS A 150 -1.71 -14.58 11.44
N ALA A 151 -0.85 -13.92 12.21
CA ALA A 151 -0.54 -12.51 12.06
C ALA A 151 -0.14 -12.19 10.61
N PRO A 152 -0.54 -11.03 10.06
CA PRO A 152 -0.09 -10.63 8.74
C PRO A 152 1.42 -10.52 8.67
N TYR A 153 2.00 -11.02 7.60
CA TYR A 153 3.42 -10.86 7.35
C TYR A 153 3.75 -9.39 7.08
N PHE A 154 4.78 -8.87 7.75
CA PHE A 154 5.31 -7.54 7.48
C PHE A 154 6.12 -7.55 6.17
N PRO A 155 5.75 -6.79 5.15
CA PRO A 155 6.39 -6.81 3.83
C PRO A 155 7.65 -5.93 3.82
N GLU A 156 8.68 -6.34 4.55
CA GLU A 156 9.96 -5.61 4.65
C GLU A 156 10.84 -5.77 3.40
N LYS A 157 10.57 -6.81 2.58
CA LYS A 157 11.35 -7.14 1.36
C LYS A 157 10.54 -6.94 0.11
#